data_d37d0abcc710629ad119f9fc45cd78dd
#
_entry.id   d37d0abcc710629ad119f9fc45cd78dd
#
_cell.length_a   1.000
_cell.length_b   1.000
_cell.length_c   1.000
_cell.angle_alpha   90.00
_cell.angle_beta   90.00
_cell.angle_gamma   90.00
#
_symmetry.space_group_name_H-M   'P 1'
#
loop_
_entity.id
_entity.type
_entity.pdbx_description
1 polymer ?
#
loop_
_entity_poly.entity_id
_entity_poly.type
_entity_poly.pdbx_seq_one_letter_code
_entity_poly.pdbx_strand_id
1 'polypeptide(L)'
;VHPFLYTKPKNARLFRSLGFFPVAETADMLMMEHRRGGVERYLASLPAYDGESGAVVCHANPFTRGHRHLVEYAAARCPHLYVFVLSEETGDFPAADRLELVRRGTEDLPNVDVVPGGDYIISRATFPAYFLQGDPEQARCDLELTLFGKRIAPALGITRRFVGQEPYSPVTARYNRRMQALLPRWGISVTEIPRLEGISASRVRQLLRQGRLA
;
A
#
# COMPACT_ATOMS: atom_id res chain seq x y z
N VAL A 1 -9.83 12.86 15.57
CA VAL A 1 -10.23 11.89 14.53
C VAL A 1 -10.23 12.61 13.19
N HIS A 2 -9.64 12.00 12.17
CA HIS A 2 -9.62 12.51 10.79
C HIS A 2 -10.60 11.67 9.95
N PRO A 3 -11.84 12.12 9.73
CA PRO A 3 -12.83 11.33 9.03
C PRO A 3 -12.56 11.26 7.52
N PHE A 4 -12.68 10.06 6.98
CA PHE A 4 -12.74 9.78 5.55
C PHE A 4 -14.14 9.32 5.17
N LEU A 5 -14.55 9.59 3.95
CA LEU A 5 -15.73 9.00 3.37
C LEU A 5 -15.47 8.48 1.95
N TYR A 6 -16.23 7.49 1.59
CA TYR A 6 -16.24 6.90 0.25
C TYR A 6 -17.63 7.03 -0.32
N THR A 7 -17.75 7.49 -1.55
CA THR A 7 -19.04 7.74 -2.18
C THR A 7 -18.95 7.62 -3.71
N LYS A 8 -20.06 7.77 -4.40
CA LYS A 8 -20.08 7.89 -5.87
C LYS A 8 -19.66 9.30 -6.28
N PRO A 9 -18.96 9.49 -7.41
CA PRO A 9 -18.52 10.82 -7.88
C PRO A 9 -19.63 11.87 -7.97
N LYS A 10 -20.84 11.45 -8.35
CA LYS A 10 -22.01 12.34 -8.44
C LYS A 10 -22.38 13.06 -7.12
N ASN A 11 -21.95 12.53 -5.99
CA ASN A 11 -22.21 13.09 -4.66
C ASN A 11 -21.14 14.11 -4.21
N ALA A 12 -20.11 14.35 -5.03
CA ALA A 12 -18.98 15.22 -4.67
C ALA A 12 -19.42 16.61 -4.19
N ARG A 13 -20.42 17.21 -4.86
CA ARG A 13 -20.92 18.55 -4.51
C ARG A 13 -21.56 18.59 -3.13
N LEU A 14 -22.35 17.57 -2.80
CA LEU A 14 -23.01 17.45 -1.50
C LEU A 14 -21.96 17.36 -0.38
N PHE A 15 -20.97 16.49 -0.51
CA PHE A 15 -19.98 16.30 0.56
C PHE A 15 -18.98 17.46 0.65
N ARG A 16 -18.73 18.19 -0.44
CA ARG A 16 -17.96 19.46 -0.39
C ARG A 16 -18.67 20.51 0.46
N SER A 17 -20.01 20.63 0.37
CA SER A 17 -20.76 21.57 1.22
C SER A 17 -20.75 21.19 2.70
N LEU A 18 -20.39 19.93 3.03
CA LEU A 18 -20.20 19.44 4.40
C LEU A 18 -18.73 19.48 4.85
N GLY A 19 -17.85 20.15 4.09
CA GLY A 19 -16.45 20.33 4.47
C GLY A 19 -15.53 19.17 4.10
N PHE A 20 -15.94 18.26 3.20
CA PHE A 20 -15.07 17.19 2.70
C PHE A 20 -14.37 17.58 1.41
N PHE A 21 -13.12 17.18 1.27
CA PHE A 21 -12.26 17.47 0.12
C PHE A 21 -11.90 16.17 -0.63
N PRO A 22 -11.91 16.18 -1.98
CA PRO A 22 -11.53 15.00 -2.78
C PRO A 22 -10.07 14.60 -2.56
N VAL A 23 -9.83 13.32 -2.40
CA VAL A 23 -8.50 12.70 -2.28
C VAL A 23 -8.15 11.90 -3.53
N ALA A 24 -9.03 10.99 -3.95
CA ALA A 24 -8.89 10.21 -5.17
C ALA A 24 -10.26 9.89 -5.77
N GLU A 25 -10.33 9.79 -7.10
CA GLU A 25 -11.55 9.55 -7.84
C GLU A 25 -11.31 8.57 -9.00
N THR A 26 -12.22 7.62 -9.14
CA THR A 26 -12.38 6.71 -10.29
C THR A 26 -13.76 6.91 -10.92
N ALA A 27 -14.11 6.15 -11.95
CA ALA A 27 -15.45 6.22 -12.54
C ALA A 27 -16.56 5.88 -11.53
N ASP A 28 -16.29 4.97 -10.59
CA ASP A 28 -17.28 4.40 -9.68
C ASP A 28 -17.18 4.92 -8.25
N MET A 29 -16.03 5.48 -7.87
CA MET A 29 -15.70 5.80 -6.50
C MET A 29 -15.01 7.15 -6.35
N LEU A 30 -15.37 7.85 -5.27
CA LEU A 30 -14.71 9.05 -4.80
C LEU A 30 -14.36 8.88 -3.32
N MET A 31 -13.07 8.97 -2.99
CA MET A 31 -12.57 9.10 -1.63
C MET A 31 -12.44 10.57 -1.27
N MET A 32 -12.97 10.95 -0.13
CA MET A 32 -12.89 12.32 0.40
C MET A 32 -12.44 12.31 1.86
N GLU A 33 -11.81 13.40 2.29
CA GLU A 33 -11.36 13.62 3.66
C GLU A 33 -11.91 14.92 4.23
N HIS A 34 -12.23 14.93 5.55
CA HIS A 34 -12.68 16.13 6.26
C HIS A 34 -11.48 16.96 6.78
N ARG A 35 -10.46 17.11 5.92
CA ARG A 35 -9.26 17.89 6.23
C ARG A 35 -8.61 18.37 4.95
N ARG A 36 -8.70 19.66 4.69
CA ARG A 36 -8.07 20.22 3.49
C ARG A 36 -6.56 19.95 3.49
N GLY A 37 -6.05 19.30 2.43
CA GLY A 37 -4.64 19.03 2.25
C GLY A 37 -4.09 17.96 3.22
N GLY A 38 -4.90 16.96 3.61
CA GLY A 38 -4.45 15.88 4.48
C GLY A 38 -3.42 14.99 3.80
N VAL A 39 -3.67 14.61 2.55
CA VAL A 39 -2.72 13.80 1.77
C VAL A 39 -1.39 14.53 1.55
N GLU A 40 -1.40 15.85 1.31
CA GLU A 40 -0.19 16.66 1.16
C GLU A 40 0.63 16.68 2.45
N ARG A 41 -0.04 16.82 3.59
CA ARG A 41 0.65 16.78 4.89
C ARG A 41 1.23 15.41 5.21
N TYR A 42 0.51 14.34 4.86
CA TYR A 42 1.04 12.99 4.98
C TYR A 42 2.31 12.84 4.15
N LEU A 43 2.26 13.22 2.87
CA LEU A 43 3.42 13.12 1.98
C LEU A 43 4.58 13.98 2.45
N ALA A 44 4.33 15.20 2.95
CA ALA A 44 5.36 16.08 3.52
C ALA A 44 5.96 15.56 4.83
N SER A 45 5.32 14.61 5.51
CA SER A 45 5.85 13.97 6.73
C SER A 45 6.77 12.78 6.44
N LEU A 46 6.82 12.31 5.19
CA LEU A 46 7.68 11.21 4.78
C LEU A 46 9.10 11.71 4.48
N PRO A 47 10.13 10.86 4.61
CA PRO A 47 11.48 11.21 4.19
C PRO A 47 11.47 11.68 2.73
N ALA A 48 12.10 12.83 2.48
CA ALA A 48 12.23 13.38 1.14
C ALA A 48 13.46 12.79 0.43
N TYR A 49 13.29 12.40 -0.82
CA TYR A 49 14.38 12.02 -1.71
C TYR A 49 14.25 12.79 -3.03
N ASP A 50 15.35 13.40 -3.45
CA ASP A 50 15.39 14.14 -4.73
C ASP A 50 15.93 13.23 -5.83
N GLY A 51 15.05 12.64 -6.60
CA GLY A 51 15.37 11.73 -7.69
C GLY A 51 14.34 10.64 -7.91
N GLU A 52 14.67 9.71 -8.80
CA GLU A 52 13.83 8.55 -9.07
C GLU A 52 13.87 7.55 -7.92
N SER A 53 12.73 7.07 -7.50
CA SER A 53 12.61 6.08 -6.45
C SER A 53 11.78 4.87 -6.86
N GLY A 54 11.89 3.80 -6.07
CA GLY A 54 11.04 2.63 -6.13
C GLY A 54 10.08 2.56 -4.95
N ALA A 55 9.10 1.67 -5.04
CA ALA A 55 8.19 1.39 -3.93
C ALA A 55 7.87 -0.10 -3.77
N VAL A 56 7.81 -0.53 -2.51
CA VAL A 56 7.19 -1.77 -2.05
C VAL A 56 6.06 -1.39 -1.09
N VAL A 57 4.93 -2.09 -1.16
CA VAL A 57 3.86 -1.98 -0.15
C VAL A 57 3.61 -3.36 0.43
N CYS A 58 3.63 -3.48 1.73
CA CYS A 58 3.43 -4.77 2.40
C CYS A 58 2.61 -4.63 3.69
N HIS A 59 1.89 -5.70 4.01
CA HIS A 59 1.22 -5.82 5.31
C HIS A 59 2.21 -6.24 6.41
N ALA A 60 3.19 -7.08 6.05
CA ALA A 60 4.25 -7.58 6.92
C ALA A 60 3.74 -8.16 8.27
N ASN A 61 2.76 -9.06 8.23
CA ASN A 61 2.10 -9.62 9.41
C ASN A 61 2.46 -11.12 9.63
N PRO A 62 3.66 -11.44 10.20
CA PRO A 62 4.80 -10.57 10.45
C PRO A 62 5.69 -10.33 9.22
N PHE A 63 6.74 -9.53 9.38
CA PHE A 63 7.83 -9.45 8.40
C PHE A 63 8.57 -10.79 8.33
N THR A 64 8.86 -11.26 7.13
CA THR A 64 9.48 -12.58 6.89
C THR A 64 10.64 -12.46 5.90
N ARG A 65 11.45 -13.54 5.80
CA ARG A 65 12.53 -13.62 4.79
C ARG A 65 12.02 -13.40 3.35
N GLY A 66 10.75 -13.75 3.07
CA GLY A 66 10.13 -13.47 1.77
C GLY A 66 9.91 -11.97 1.52
N HIS A 67 9.50 -11.21 2.55
CA HIS A 67 9.42 -9.75 2.46
C HIS A 67 10.82 -9.15 2.34
N ARG A 68 11.78 -9.63 3.13
CA ARG A 68 13.18 -9.18 3.05
C ARG A 68 13.74 -9.36 1.64
N HIS A 69 13.56 -10.53 1.04
CA HIS A 69 14.00 -10.81 -0.33
C HIS A 69 13.41 -9.82 -1.36
N LEU A 70 12.10 -9.51 -1.24
CA LEU A 70 11.47 -8.51 -2.10
C LEU A 70 12.11 -7.13 -1.94
N VAL A 71 12.37 -6.69 -0.69
CA VAL A 71 12.98 -5.39 -0.41
C VAL A 71 14.43 -5.34 -0.92
N GLU A 72 15.23 -6.37 -0.69
CA GLU A 72 16.62 -6.46 -1.20
C GLU A 72 16.65 -6.40 -2.74
N TYR A 73 15.78 -7.17 -3.38
CA TYR A 73 15.69 -7.17 -4.83
C TYR A 73 15.34 -5.78 -5.38
N ALA A 74 14.39 -5.09 -4.75
CA ALA A 74 13.95 -3.76 -5.14
C ALA A 74 15.05 -2.71 -4.87
N ALA A 75 15.66 -2.73 -3.68
CA ALA A 75 16.71 -1.80 -3.28
C ALA A 75 17.95 -1.87 -4.20
N ALA A 76 18.29 -3.07 -4.69
CA ALA A 76 19.39 -3.25 -5.63
C ALA A 76 19.09 -2.71 -7.05
N ARG A 77 17.85 -2.25 -7.33
CA ARG A 77 17.38 -1.85 -8.68
C ARG A 77 16.85 -0.44 -8.79
N CYS A 78 16.90 0.32 -7.72
CA CYS A 78 16.54 1.73 -7.71
C CYS A 78 17.49 2.52 -6.80
N PRO A 79 17.73 3.80 -7.09
CA PRO A 79 18.59 4.65 -6.25
C PRO A 79 18.06 4.79 -4.83
N HIS A 80 16.75 4.82 -4.67
CA HIS A 80 16.06 4.93 -3.38
C HIS A 80 14.77 4.08 -3.39
N LEU A 81 14.41 3.49 -2.25
CA LEU A 81 13.25 2.63 -2.11
C LEU A 81 12.40 3.02 -0.90
N TYR A 82 11.16 3.37 -1.15
CA TYR A 82 10.14 3.49 -0.09
C TYR A 82 9.47 2.14 0.17
N VAL A 83 9.50 1.69 1.42
CA VAL A 83 8.76 0.50 1.87
C VAL A 83 7.59 0.95 2.74
N PHE A 84 6.39 0.96 2.16
CA PHE A 84 5.15 1.31 2.86
C PHE A 84 4.64 0.09 3.63
N VAL A 85 4.48 0.24 4.94
CA VAL A 85 3.85 -0.76 5.80
C VAL A 85 2.42 -0.34 6.10
N LEU A 86 1.44 -1.20 5.82
CA LEU A 86 0.02 -0.90 6.07
C LEU A 86 -0.22 -0.57 7.54
N SER A 87 -0.95 0.52 7.78
CA SER A 87 -1.21 1.06 9.14
C SER A 87 -2.48 0.51 9.78
N GLU A 88 -3.21 -0.40 9.12
CA GLU A 88 -4.41 -1.02 9.67
C GLU A 88 -4.10 -1.90 10.91
N GLU A 89 -4.96 -1.84 11.94
CA GLU A 89 -4.83 -2.65 13.16
C GLU A 89 -5.46 -4.05 13.01
N THR A 90 -5.36 -4.63 11.81
CA THR A 90 -5.84 -5.99 11.52
C THR A 90 -4.69 -6.97 11.43
N GLY A 91 -4.83 -8.10 12.12
CA GLY A 91 -3.84 -9.17 12.09
C GLY A 91 -3.35 -9.57 13.48
N ASP A 92 -2.37 -10.49 13.53
CA ASP A 92 -1.84 -11.01 14.79
C ASP A 92 -0.77 -10.06 15.39
N PHE A 93 -0.25 -9.11 14.61
CA PHE A 93 0.77 -8.15 15.02
C PHE A 93 0.25 -6.71 14.87
N PRO A 94 0.36 -5.87 15.93
CA PRO A 94 0.02 -4.45 15.87
C PRO A 94 0.76 -3.72 14.74
N ALA A 95 0.18 -2.65 14.22
CA ALA A 95 0.78 -1.87 13.13
C ALA A 95 2.16 -1.32 13.49
N ALA A 96 2.33 -0.85 14.73
CA ALA A 96 3.61 -0.34 15.23
C ALA A 96 4.70 -1.42 15.24
N ASP A 97 4.36 -2.63 15.69
CA ASP A 97 5.30 -3.75 15.73
C ASP A 97 5.69 -4.19 14.32
N ARG A 98 4.72 -4.21 13.39
CA ARG A 98 4.99 -4.56 11.99
C ARG A 98 5.95 -3.55 11.35
N LEU A 99 5.73 -2.25 11.58
CA LEU A 99 6.60 -1.19 11.10
C LEU A 99 8.03 -1.35 11.65
N GLU A 100 8.15 -1.60 12.96
CA GLU A 100 9.45 -1.79 13.62
C GLU A 100 10.17 -3.04 13.13
N LEU A 101 9.46 -4.17 12.94
CA LEU A 101 10.05 -5.39 12.39
C LEU A 101 10.58 -5.20 10.98
N VAL A 102 9.89 -4.42 10.15
CA VAL A 102 10.39 -4.10 8.80
C VAL A 102 11.63 -3.22 8.89
N ARG A 103 11.64 -2.18 9.73
CA ARG A 103 12.80 -1.30 9.94
C ARG A 103 14.04 -2.07 10.36
N ARG A 104 13.93 -2.87 11.42
CA ARG A 104 15.05 -3.73 11.88
C ARG A 104 15.48 -4.74 10.83
N GLY A 105 14.52 -5.32 10.14
CA GLY A 105 14.80 -6.30 9.10
C GLY A 105 15.39 -5.74 7.82
N THR A 106 15.56 -4.42 7.70
CA THR A 106 16.11 -3.72 6.52
C THR A 106 17.13 -2.63 6.88
N GLU A 107 17.58 -2.54 8.14
CA GLU A 107 18.48 -1.49 8.64
C GLU A 107 19.86 -1.44 7.97
N ASP A 108 20.29 -2.55 7.40
CA ASP A 108 21.53 -2.68 6.64
C ASP A 108 21.42 -2.23 5.18
N LEU A 109 20.22 -1.81 4.71
CA LEU A 109 19.99 -1.30 3.36
C LEU A 109 19.94 0.23 3.36
N PRO A 110 21.04 0.92 2.99
CA PRO A 110 21.20 2.36 3.21
C PRO A 110 20.30 3.23 2.32
N ASN A 111 19.72 2.66 1.25
CA ASN A 111 18.83 3.35 0.33
C ASN A 111 17.35 2.99 0.54
N VAL A 112 16.98 2.48 1.73
CA VAL A 112 15.62 2.06 2.04
C VAL A 112 15.03 2.92 3.15
N ASP A 113 13.92 3.58 2.87
CA ASP A 113 13.09 4.26 3.85
C ASP A 113 11.82 3.43 4.13
N VAL A 114 11.67 2.99 5.38
CA VAL A 114 10.47 2.27 5.85
C VAL A 114 9.50 3.27 6.48
N VAL A 115 8.35 3.41 5.83
CA VAL A 115 7.35 4.42 6.16
C VAL A 115 5.97 3.81 6.46
N PRO A 116 5.18 4.41 7.36
CA PRO A 116 3.80 3.97 7.56
C PRO A 116 2.95 4.34 6.35
N GLY A 117 2.04 3.43 5.93
CA GLY A 117 1.08 3.69 4.87
C GLY A 117 0.04 4.77 5.22
N GLY A 118 -0.12 5.04 6.51
CA GLY A 118 -1.12 5.99 7.01
C GLY A 118 -2.52 5.63 6.54
N ASP A 119 -3.35 6.64 6.40
CA ASP A 119 -4.73 6.50 5.91
C ASP A 119 -4.82 6.47 4.37
N TYR A 120 -3.69 6.64 3.67
CA TYR A 120 -3.66 6.84 2.21
C TYR A 120 -3.19 5.62 1.42
N ILE A 121 -2.71 4.57 2.08
CA ILE A 121 -2.57 3.25 1.47
C ILE A 121 -3.81 2.44 1.84
N ILE A 122 -4.79 2.39 0.93
CA ILE A 122 -6.14 1.85 1.18
C ILE A 122 -6.07 0.33 1.31
N SER A 123 -6.41 -0.19 2.49
CA SER A 123 -6.49 -1.62 2.74
C SER A 123 -7.92 -2.16 2.59
N ARG A 124 -8.06 -3.49 2.64
CA ARG A 124 -9.39 -4.15 2.65
C ARG A 124 -10.19 -3.82 3.90
N ALA A 125 -9.53 -3.62 5.04
CA ALA A 125 -10.19 -3.39 6.31
C ALA A 125 -10.86 -2.01 6.42
N THR A 126 -10.31 -1.02 5.69
CA THR A 126 -10.80 0.36 5.75
C THR A 126 -11.77 0.72 4.62
N PHE A 127 -12.00 -0.19 3.66
CA PHE A 127 -12.82 0.08 2.48
C PHE A 127 -14.28 -0.35 2.68
N PRO A 128 -15.25 0.58 2.65
CA PRO A 128 -16.67 0.27 2.77
C PRO A 128 -17.24 -0.20 1.43
N ALA A 129 -17.74 -1.43 1.38
CA ALA A 129 -18.23 -2.05 0.15
C ALA A 129 -19.77 -1.97 -0.04
N TYR A 130 -20.50 -1.57 0.99
CA TYR A 130 -21.98 -1.74 1.10
C TYR A 130 -22.82 -0.95 0.07
N PHE A 131 -22.26 0.10 -0.57
CA PHE A 131 -23.00 0.92 -1.53
C PHE A 131 -22.61 0.69 -3.01
N LEU A 132 -21.67 -0.24 -3.25
CA LEU A 132 -21.20 -0.56 -4.58
C LEU A 132 -22.12 -1.55 -5.29
N GLN A 133 -22.43 -1.25 -6.55
CA GLN A 133 -23.02 -2.19 -7.48
C GLN A 133 -21.89 -2.72 -8.36
N GLY A 134 -21.47 -3.97 -8.16
CA GLY A 134 -20.36 -4.57 -8.91
C GLY A 134 -19.35 -5.28 -8.02
N ASP A 135 -18.10 -5.39 -8.47
CA ASP A 135 -17.01 -6.03 -7.71
C ASP A 135 -16.33 -5.01 -6.76
N PRO A 136 -16.57 -5.09 -5.43
CA PRO A 136 -15.98 -4.16 -4.47
C PRO A 136 -14.46 -4.22 -4.41
N GLU A 137 -13.88 -5.40 -4.64
CA GLU A 137 -12.43 -5.57 -4.66
C GLU A 137 -11.80 -4.85 -5.85
N GLN A 138 -12.45 -4.90 -7.00
CA GLN A 138 -12.01 -4.17 -8.19
C GLN A 138 -12.07 -2.66 -7.94
N ALA A 139 -13.19 -2.14 -7.42
CA ALA A 139 -13.35 -0.72 -7.13
C ALA A 139 -12.33 -0.21 -6.12
N ARG A 140 -12.05 -0.99 -5.07
CA ARG A 140 -11.02 -0.71 -4.08
C ARG A 140 -9.62 -0.63 -4.73
N CYS A 141 -9.27 -1.65 -5.52
CA CYS A 141 -7.98 -1.70 -6.21
C CYS A 141 -7.79 -0.48 -7.12
N ASP A 142 -8.81 -0.14 -7.90
CA ASP A 142 -8.77 0.98 -8.83
C ASP A 142 -8.59 2.32 -8.10
N LEU A 143 -9.28 2.50 -6.97
CA LEU A 143 -9.17 3.72 -6.18
C LEU A 143 -7.79 3.83 -5.52
N GLU A 144 -7.30 2.77 -4.89
CA GLU A 144 -5.97 2.73 -4.26
C GLU A 144 -4.87 2.99 -5.29
N LEU A 145 -4.88 2.29 -6.42
CA LEU A 145 -3.90 2.47 -7.48
C LEU A 145 -3.98 3.87 -8.12
N THR A 146 -5.18 4.45 -8.19
CA THR A 146 -5.36 5.83 -8.67
C THR A 146 -4.77 6.84 -7.69
N LEU A 147 -5.02 6.68 -6.39
CA LEU A 147 -4.42 7.52 -5.35
C LEU A 147 -2.89 7.41 -5.37
N PHE A 148 -2.38 6.17 -5.42
CA PHE A 148 -0.96 5.91 -5.50
C PHE A 148 -0.32 6.57 -6.73
N GLY A 149 -0.86 6.30 -7.92
CA GLY A 149 -0.29 6.77 -9.18
C GLY A 149 -0.41 8.27 -9.42
N LYS A 150 -1.49 8.90 -8.94
CA LYS A 150 -1.73 10.34 -9.17
C LYS A 150 -1.21 11.27 -8.08
N ARG A 151 -1.04 10.78 -6.85
CA ARG A 151 -0.71 11.65 -5.71
C ARG A 151 0.58 11.21 -5.01
N ILE A 152 0.69 9.93 -4.65
CA ILE A 152 1.82 9.42 -3.86
C ILE A 152 3.08 9.33 -4.72
N ALA A 153 2.99 8.64 -5.84
CA ALA A 153 4.15 8.39 -6.69
C ALA A 153 4.79 9.66 -7.23
N PRO A 154 4.05 10.65 -7.77
CA PRO A 154 4.66 11.90 -8.25
C PRO A 154 5.33 12.72 -7.12
N ALA A 155 4.73 12.72 -5.92
CA ALA A 155 5.27 13.48 -4.79
C ALA A 155 6.57 12.89 -4.23
N LEU A 156 6.83 11.61 -4.45
CA LEU A 156 8.00 10.88 -3.92
C LEU A 156 8.95 10.40 -5.03
N GLY A 157 8.77 10.85 -6.27
CA GLY A 157 9.59 10.44 -7.41
C GLY A 157 9.52 8.95 -7.74
N ILE A 158 8.40 8.27 -7.39
CA ILE A 158 8.27 6.82 -7.58
C ILE A 158 7.97 6.51 -9.05
N THR A 159 8.90 5.84 -9.72
CA THR A 159 8.78 5.37 -11.11
C THR A 159 8.70 3.85 -11.23
N ARG A 160 8.91 3.13 -10.12
CA ARG A 160 8.92 1.66 -10.07
C ARG A 160 8.15 1.14 -8.88
N ARG A 161 7.30 0.12 -9.10
CA ARG A 161 6.62 -0.63 -8.04
C ARG A 161 7.07 -2.09 -8.10
N PHE A 162 7.50 -2.64 -6.96
CA PHE A 162 7.93 -4.03 -6.86
C PHE A 162 6.92 -4.82 -6.05
N VAL A 163 6.58 -6.02 -6.53
CA VAL A 163 5.63 -6.93 -5.89
C VAL A 163 6.13 -8.38 -5.97
N GLY A 164 5.81 -9.18 -4.97
CA GLY A 164 6.03 -10.62 -5.02
C GLY A 164 4.91 -11.35 -5.77
N GLN A 165 5.24 -12.42 -6.47
CA GLN A 165 4.25 -13.34 -7.01
C GLN A 165 3.36 -13.90 -5.88
N GLU A 166 2.08 -14.09 -6.19
CA GLU A 166 1.12 -14.63 -5.24
C GLU A 166 0.35 -15.82 -5.85
N PRO A 167 0.92 -17.02 -5.75
CA PRO A 167 0.32 -18.22 -6.31
C PRO A 167 -0.86 -18.77 -5.48
N TYR A 168 -0.99 -18.37 -4.21
CA TYR A 168 -1.95 -18.97 -3.27
C TYR A 168 -3.19 -18.10 -3.03
N SER A 169 -3.12 -16.79 -3.26
CA SER A 169 -4.22 -15.86 -3.06
C SER A 169 -4.74 -15.34 -4.40
N PRO A 170 -5.89 -15.83 -4.90
CA PRO A 170 -6.48 -15.33 -6.14
C PRO A 170 -6.77 -13.82 -6.10
N VAL A 171 -7.10 -13.30 -4.90
CA VAL A 171 -7.37 -11.88 -4.68
C VAL A 171 -6.11 -11.05 -4.88
N THR A 172 -4.98 -11.46 -4.27
CA THR A 172 -3.70 -10.76 -4.42
C THR A 172 -3.17 -10.87 -5.85
N ALA A 173 -3.30 -12.04 -6.48
CA ALA A 173 -2.92 -12.22 -7.88
C ALA A 173 -3.73 -11.30 -8.82
N ARG A 174 -5.04 -11.12 -8.55
CA ARG A 174 -5.88 -10.15 -9.29
C ARG A 174 -5.40 -8.72 -9.06
N TYR A 175 -5.07 -8.36 -7.84
CA TYR A 175 -4.52 -7.05 -7.50
C TYR A 175 -3.19 -6.78 -8.26
N ASN A 176 -2.27 -7.75 -8.29
CA ASN A 176 -1.02 -7.62 -9.03
C ASN A 176 -1.27 -7.38 -10.53
N ARG A 177 -2.17 -8.16 -11.15
CA ARG A 177 -2.54 -7.94 -12.56
C ARG A 177 -3.16 -6.56 -12.79
N ARG A 178 -4.02 -6.09 -11.87
CA ARG A 178 -4.62 -4.75 -11.99
C ARG A 178 -3.58 -3.66 -11.86
N MET A 179 -2.62 -3.81 -10.97
CA MET A 179 -1.48 -2.91 -10.81
C MET A 179 -0.65 -2.81 -12.09
N GLN A 180 -0.32 -3.95 -12.70
CA GLN A 180 0.41 -4.02 -13.97
C GLN A 180 -0.34 -3.35 -15.13
N ALA A 181 -1.67 -3.33 -15.09
CA ALA A 181 -2.50 -2.67 -16.11
C ALA A 181 -2.67 -1.16 -15.90
N LEU A 182 -2.69 -0.69 -14.65
CA LEU A 182 -3.02 0.70 -14.33
C LEU A 182 -1.79 1.59 -14.12
N LEU A 183 -0.81 1.17 -13.34
CA LEU A 183 0.32 2.02 -12.96
C LEU A 183 1.16 2.52 -14.15
N PRO A 184 1.35 1.76 -15.24
CA PRO A 184 2.05 2.26 -16.42
C PRO A 184 1.41 3.49 -17.07
N ARG A 185 0.10 3.71 -16.87
CA ARG A 185 -0.61 4.92 -17.35
C ARG A 185 -0.10 6.21 -16.69
N TRP A 186 0.56 6.10 -15.55
CA TRP A 186 1.19 7.21 -14.81
C TRP A 186 2.72 7.12 -14.78
N GLY A 187 3.32 6.38 -15.76
CA GLY A 187 4.77 6.27 -15.87
C GLY A 187 5.43 5.37 -14.82
N ILE A 188 4.66 4.53 -14.12
CA ILE A 188 5.18 3.66 -13.06
C ILE A 188 5.27 2.23 -13.60
N SER A 189 6.48 1.70 -13.76
CA SER A 189 6.69 0.31 -14.10
C SER A 189 6.41 -0.63 -12.93
N VAL A 190 5.85 -1.81 -13.20
CA VAL A 190 5.58 -2.82 -12.16
C VAL A 190 6.43 -4.05 -12.43
N THR A 191 7.26 -4.40 -11.45
CA THR A 191 8.11 -5.61 -11.49
C THR A 191 7.58 -6.63 -10.50
N GLU A 192 7.14 -7.78 -11.00
CA GLU A 192 6.73 -8.91 -10.19
C GLU A 192 7.88 -9.92 -10.09
N ILE A 193 8.28 -10.28 -8.86
CA ILE A 193 9.40 -11.18 -8.61
C ILE A 193 8.92 -12.54 -8.09
N PRO A 194 9.64 -13.63 -8.40
CA PRO A 194 9.34 -14.94 -7.87
C PRO A 194 9.34 -14.95 -6.34
N ARG A 195 8.40 -15.68 -5.76
CA ARG A 195 8.32 -15.86 -4.32
C ARG A 195 9.40 -16.81 -3.83
N LEU A 196 9.96 -16.56 -2.65
CA LEU A 196 10.78 -17.54 -1.96
C LEU A 196 9.91 -18.74 -1.53
N GLU A 197 10.30 -19.93 -1.95
CA GLU A 197 9.60 -21.17 -1.61
C GLU A 197 9.64 -21.45 -0.10
N GLY A 198 8.57 -22.10 0.39
CA GLY A 198 8.46 -22.56 1.77
C GLY A 198 8.25 -21.46 2.84
N ILE A 199 8.28 -20.18 2.49
CA ILE A 199 8.16 -19.07 3.44
C ILE A 199 6.87 -18.29 3.22
N SER A 200 6.02 -18.23 4.25
CA SER A 200 4.84 -17.33 4.26
C SER A 200 4.55 -16.80 5.66
N ALA A 201 4.04 -15.57 5.74
CA ALA A 201 3.60 -15.00 7.00
C ALA A 201 2.50 -15.85 7.68
N SER A 202 1.61 -16.46 6.90
CA SER A 202 0.58 -17.37 7.42
C SER A 202 1.19 -18.62 8.09
N ARG A 203 2.24 -19.17 7.51
CA ARG A 203 2.95 -20.32 8.11
C ARG A 203 3.63 -19.92 9.43
N VAL A 204 4.27 -18.77 9.47
CA VAL A 204 4.90 -18.23 10.69
C VAL A 204 3.85 -18.06 11.78
N ARG A 205 2.71 -17.41 11.50
CA ARG A 205 1.62 -17.26 12.48
C ARG A 205 1.08 -18.60 12.99
N GLN A 206 0.93 -19.58 12.11
CA GLN A 206 0.50 -20.93 12.50
C GLN A 206 1.48 -21.58 13.47
N LEU A 207 2.79 -21.49 13.21
CA LEU A 207 3.82 -22.04 14.09
C LEU A 207 3.87 -21.34 15.44
N LEU A 208 3.74 -20.00 15.46
CA LEU A 208 3.65 -19.21 16.68
C LEU A 208 2.48 -19.65 17.56
N ARG A 209 1.28 -19.82 16.98
CA ARG A 209 0.09 -20.28 17.70
C ARG A 209 0.26 -21.70 18.26
N GLN A 210 1.13 -22.51 17.69
CA GLN A 210 1.46 -23.86 18.15
C GLN A 210 2.61 -23.87 19.17
N GLY A 211 3.15 -22.71 19.56
CA GLY A 211 4.31 -22.62 20.44
C GLY A 211 5.61 -23.17 19.83
N ARG A 212 5.64 -23.35 18.52
CA ARG A 212 6.80 -23.87 17.77
C ARG A 212 7.61 -22.69 17.22
N LEU A 213 8.40 -22.08 18.07
CA LEU A 213 9.45 -21.15 17.70
C LEU A 213 10.63 -21.96 17.17
N ALA A 214 10.96 -21.82 15.90
CA ALA A 214 12.17 -22.38 15.31
C ALA A 214 13.27 -21.33 15.33
#